data_c010eb8e65566350a22db1d830c5bd9e
#
_entry.id   c010eb8e65566350a22db1d830c5bd9e
#
_cell.length_a   1.000
_cell.length_b   1.000
_cell.length_c   1.000
_cell.angle_alpha   90.00
_cell.angle_beta   90.00
_cell.angle_gamma   90.00
#
_symmetry.space_group_name_H-M   'P 1'
#
loop_
_entity.id
_entity.type
_entity.pdbx_description
1 polymer ?
#
loop_
_entity_poly.entity_id
_entity_poly.type
_entity_poly.pdbx_seq_one_letter_code
_entity_poly.pdbx_strand_id
1 'polypeptide(L)'
;IPTGTADPYGLRRHTLGILSILEAKRLRVPIEGLVDRSLATLSSKLKSPPSEVKRKVMEFIGGRLFNLWTSQGTAGDLADAVISAGLTDMVDLRAKLNALVAFRSEAAFEPLAEVFKRAINITKTYAGPLAVSEPLFEHDEERALHKAAREVSGRVASAAKDGRYPEAFGEMARLQPLVSAFFEKVLVMAKDEKVRNNRLALLKNLSNLFAGVADFSRVGAGKA
;
A
#
# COMPACT_ATOMS: atom_id res chain seq x y z
N ILE A 1 8.06 21.00 -13.17
CA ILE A 1 8.50 20.37 -11.91
C ILE A 1 9.99 20.67 -11.77
N PRO A 2 10.45 21.20 -10.59
CA PRO A 2 11.85 21.51 -10.37
C PRO A 2 12.70 20.24 -10.41
N THR A 3 13.77 20.22 -11.19
CA THR A 3 14.67 19.07 -11.34
C THR A 3 16.00 19.27 -10.59
N GLY A 4 16.30 20.48 -10.13
CA GLY A 4 17.53 20.82 -9.42
C GLY A 4 17.27 21.27 -7.96
N THR A 5 18.30 21.83 -7.33
CA THR A 5 18.22 22.40 -5.96
C THR A 5 17.42 23.70 -5.91
N ALA A 6 17.41 24.47 -7.00
CA ALA A 6 16.68 25.73 -7.11
C ALA A 6 15.17 25.49 -7.20
N ASP A 7 14.40 26.36 -6.53
CA ASP A 7 12.93 26.38 -6.56
C ASP A 7 12.42 27.80 -6.91
N PRO A 8 12.71 28.29 -8.12
CA PRO A 8 12.48 29.69 -8.50
C PRO A 8 11.00 30.08 -8.45
N TYR A 9 10.11 29.11 -8.66
CA TYR A 9 8.66 29.32 -8.60
C TYR A 9 8.03 28.92 -7.26
N GLY A 10 8.83 28.50 -6.27
CA GLY A 10 8.34 28.10 -4.95
C GLY A 10 7.45 26.86 -4.95
N LEU A 11 7.50 26.01 -5.97
CA LEU A 11 6.59 24.86 -6.11
C LEU A 11 6.69 23.88 -4.94
N ARG A 12 7.90 23.66 -4.41
CA ARG A 12 8.11 22.81 -3.22
C ARG A 12 7.43 23.39 -2.01
N ARG A 13 7.60 24.70 -1.76
CA ARG A 13 7.00 25.43 -0.64
C ARG A 13 5.48 25.48 -0.75
N HIS A 14 4.96 25.76 -1.96
CA HIS A 14 3.52 25.77 -2.21
C HIS A 14 2.90 24.40 -1.98
N THR A 15 3.52 23.31 -2.45
CA THR A 15 3.04 21.96 -2.23
C THR A 15 3.01 21.61 -0.74
N LEU A 16 4.08 21.90 0.01
CA LEU A 16 4.11 21.69 1.46
C LEU A 16 3.04 22.54 2.17
N GLY A 17 2.86 23.79 1.75
CA GLY A 17 1.80 24.65 2.29
C GLY A 17 0.39 24.08 2.10
N ILE A 18 0.10 23.59 0.89
CA ILE A 18 -1.19 22.93 0.59
C ILE A 18 -1.39 21.70 1.47
N LEU A 19 -0.42 20.79 1.52
CA LEU A 19 -0.49 19.57 2.33
C LEU A 19 -0.68 19.89 3.82
N SER A 20 0.09 20.85 4.34
CA SER A 20 -0.01 21.28 5.73
C SER A 20 -1.37 21.90 6.08
N ILE A 21 -1.97 22.69 5.16
CA ILE A 21 -3.30 23.28 5.36
C ILE A 21 -4.37 22.16 5.36
N LEU A 22 -4.31 21.24 4.41
CA LEU A 22 -5.25 20.12 4.32
C LEU A 22 -5.21 19.29 5.61
N GLU A 23 -4.02 19.02 6.13
CA GLU A 23 -3.82 18.24 7.34
C GLU A 23 -4.29 19.03 8.59
N ALA A 24 -3.79 20.24 8.80
CA ALA A 24 -4.09 21.06 9.98
C ALA A 24 -5.59 21.39 10.11
N LYS A 25 -6.25 21.63 8.99
CA LYS A 25 -7.70 21.90 8.93
C LYS A 25 -8.55 20.63 8.80
N ARG A 26 -7.92 19.44 8.79
CA ARG A 26 -8.57 18.13 8.65
C ARG A 26 -9.53 18.08 7.45
N LEU A 27 -9.11 18.65 6.33
CA LEU A 27 -9.91 18.69 5.11
C LEU A 27 -9.80 17.35 4.36
N ARG A 28 -10.91 16.65 4.22
CA ARG A 28 -10.99 15.41 3.43
C ARG A 28 -11.17 15.71 1.96
N VAL A 29 -10.11 16.22 1.34
CA VAL A 29 -10.07 16.56 -0.08
C VAL A 29 -9.12 15.59 -0.78
N PRO A 30 -9.62 14.74 -1.70
CA PRO A 30 -8.78 13.82 -2.45
C PRO A 30 -7.70 14.58 -3.25
N ILE A 31 -6.42 14.28 -2.98
CA ILE A 31 -5.28 14.94 -3.63
C ILE A 31 -5.35 14.76 -5.15
N GLU A 32 -5.67 13.55 -5.59
CA GLU A 32 -5.81 13.24 -7.01
C GLU A 32 -6.91 14.09 -7.67
N GLY A 33 -8.04 14.29 -6.98
CA GLY A 33 -9.13 15.15 -7.47
C GLY A 33 -8.73 16.62 -7.61
N LEU A 34 -7.86 17.14 -6.74
CA LEU A 34 -7.30 18.50 -6.89
C LEU A 34 -6.44 18.60 -8.14
N VAL A 35 -5.60 17.59 -8.38
CA VAL A 35 -4.73 17.52 -9.57
C VAL A 35 -5.59 17.43 -10.84
N ASP A 36 -6.62 16.58 -10.86
CA ASP A 36 -7.49 16.41 -12.02
C ASP A 36 -8.24 17.72 -12.38
N ARG A 37 -8.77 18.43 -11.38
CA ARG A 37 -9.41 19.74 -11.60
C ARG A 37 -8.42 20.77 -12.14
N SER A 38 -7.20 20.80 -11.60
CA SER A 38 -6.15 21.71 -12.08
C SER A 38 -5.76 21.41 -13.53
N LEU A 39 -5.63 20.14 -13.89
CA LEU A 39 -5.32 19.72 -15.27
C LEU A 39 -6.44 20.06 -16.24
N ALA A 40 -7.70 19.88 -15.85
CA ALA A 40 -8.85 20.26 -16.67
C ALA A 40 -8.84 21.78 -16.95
N THR A 41 -8.60 22.61 -15.92
CA THR A 41 -8.53 24.07 -16.06
C THR A 41 -7.37 24.54 -16.94
N LEU A 42 -6.24 23.83 -16.92
CA LEU A 42 -5.03 24.18 -17.65
C LEU A 42 -4.85 23.40 -18.96
N SER A 43 -5.85 22.65 -19.39
CA SER A 43 -5.76 21.70 -20.52
C SER A 43 -5.17 22.31 -21.79
N SER A 44 -5.59 23.55 -22.16
CA SER A 44 -5.10 24.26 -23.35
C SER A 44 -3.65 24.74 -23.23
N LYS A 45 -3.05 24.73 -22.06
CA LYS A 45 -1.68 25.18 -21.78
C LYS A 45 -0.70 24.02 -21.60
N LEU A 46 -1.18 22.78 -21.58
CA LEU A 46 -0.33 21.61 -21.42
C LEU A 46 0.45 21.31 -22.69
N LYS A 47 1.77 21.10 -22.55
CA LYS A 47 2.68 20.70 -23.63
C LYS A 47 2.87 19.18 -23.73
N SER A 48 2.42 18.44 -22.72
CA SER A 48 2.50 16.97 -22.63
C SER A 48 1.12 16.40 -22.39
N PRO A 49 0.89 15.11 -22.66
CA PRO A 49 -0.37 14.44 -22.38
C PRO A 49 -0.79 14.60 -20.90
N PRO A 50 -2.07 14.89 -20.61
CA PRO A 50 -2.55 15.11 -19.25
C PRO A 50 -2.21 13.98 -18.27
N SER A 51 -2.26 12.72 -18.74
CA SER A 51 -1.91 11.54 -17.95
C SER A 51 -0.44 11.54 -17.51
N GLU A 52 0.47 11.94 -18.39
CA GLU A 52 1.89 12.05 -18.06
C GLU A 52 2.13 13.17 -17.05
N VAL A 53 1.49 14.34 -17.27
CA VAL A 53 1.59 15.46 -16.33
C VAL A 53 1.04 15.07 -14.97
N LYS A 54 -0.14 14.42 -14.91
CA LYS A 54 -0.74 13.90 -13.69
C LYS A 54 0.22 13.00 -12.92
N ARG A 55 0.77 12.00 -13.58
CA ARG A 55 1.73 11.07 -12.95
C ARG A 55 2.91 11.83 -12.33
N LYS A 56 3.55 12.73 -13.09
CA LYS A 56 4.69 13.53 -12.60
C LYS A 56 4.31 14.44 -11.43
N VAL A 57 3.11 15.03 -11.44
CA VAL A 57 2.63 15.87 -10.33
C VAL A 57 2.37 15.04 -9.10
N MET A 58 1.72 13.87 -9.23
CA MET A 58 1.48 12.96 -8.11
C MET A 58 2.79 12.44 -7.50
N GLU A 59 3.76 12.06 -8.31
CA GLU A 59 5.10 11.68 -7.86
C GLU A 59 5.80 12.83 -7.10
N PHE A 60 5.70 14.05 -7.61
CA PHE A 60 6.26 15.23 -6.95
C PHE A 60 5.60 15.50 -5.60
N ILE A 61 4.27 15.41 -5.51
CA ILE A 61 3.52 15.56 -4.26
C ILE A 61 3.93 14.47 -3.25
N GLY A 62 3.99 13.22 -3.68
CA GLY A 62 4.43 12.09 -2.84
C GLY A 62 5.84 12.30 -2.29
N GLY A 63 6.78 12.75 -3.13
CA GLY A 63 8.14 13.07 -2.69
C GLY A 63 8.19 14.23 -1.67
N ARG A 64 7.29 15.21 -1.76
CA ARG A 64 7.21 16.31 -0.76
C ARG A 64 6.61 15.83 0.55
N LEU A 65 5.60 14.98 0.49
CA LEU A 65 5.00 14.36 1.67
C LEU A 65 6.00 13.46 2.39
N PHE A 66 6.75 12.65 1.65
CA PHE A 66 7.84 11.83 2.19
C PHE A 66 8.85 12.68 2.98
N ASN A 67 9.35 13.76 2.36
CA ASN A 67 10.30 14.65 3.02
C ASN A 67 9.70 15.34 4.26
N LEU A 68 8.42 15.72 4.21
CA LEU A 68 7.72 16.30 5.35
C LEU A 68 7.68 15.32 6.53
N TRP A 69 7.24 14.10 6.28
CA TRP A 69 7.09 13.09 7.33
C TRP A 69 8.43 12.63 7.91
N THR A 70 9.43 12.44 7.06
CA THR A 70 10.78 12.07 7.54
C THR A 70 11.43 13.20 8.33
N SER A 71 11.23 14.46 7.97
CA SER A 71 11.70 15.62 8.76
C SER A 71 11.00 15.74 10.11
N GLN A 72 9.81 15.15 10.27
CA GLN A 72 9.05 15.04 11.52
C GLN A 72 9.44 13.80 12.35
N GLY A 73 10.45 13.04 11.94
CA GLY A 73 10.95 11.86 12.65
C GLY A 73 10.27 10.53 12.26
N THR A 74 9.41 10.51 11.23
CA THR A 74 8.86 9.26 10.73
C THR A 74 9.94 8.45 10.01
N ALA A 75 10.02 7.15 10.29
CA ALA A 75 10.91 6.24 9.57
C ALA A 75 10.58 6.22 8.07
N GLY A 76 11.61 6.34 7.22
CA GLY A 76 11.43 6.51 5.78
C GLY A 76 10.71 5.35 5.11
N ASP A 77 10.95 4.12 5.55
CA ASP A 77 10.29 2.93 5.02
C ASP A 77 8.77 2.91 5.29
N LEU A 78 8.32 3.39 6.47
CA LEU A 78 6.90 3.50 6.79
C LEU A 78 6.22 4.63 6.02
N ALA A 79 6.91 5.77 5.87
CA ALA A 79 6.43 6.87 5.04
C ALA A 79 6.26 6.42 3.58
N ASP A 80 7.29 5.74 3.02
CA ASP A 80 7.25 5.22 1.64
C ASP A 80 6.17 4.17 1.46
N ALA A 81 5.97 3.26 2.43
CA ALA A 81 4.94 2.24 2.37
C ALA A 81 3.52 2.83 2.26
N VAL A 82 3.21 3.87 3.04
CA VAL A 82 1.89 4.52 3.00
C VAL A 82 1.71 5.33 1.73
N ILE A 83 2.72 6.11 1.31
CA ILE A 83 2.66 6.94 0.12
C ILE A 83 2.53 6.07 -1.15
N SER A 84 3.27 4.96 -1.21
CA SER A 84 3.22 4.01 -2.33
C SER A 84 1.89 3.27 -2.47
N ALA A 85 1.11 3.15 -1.38
CA ALA A 85 -0.24 2.60 -1.42
C ALA A 85 -1.28 3.56 -2.06
N GLY A 86 -0.88 4.81 -2.33
CA GLY A 86 -1.68 5.81 -3.03
C GLY A 86 -1.93 7.07 -2.20
N LEU A 87 -1.96 8.21 -2.90
CA LEU A 87 -2.24 9.51 -2.30
C LEU A 87 -3.75 9.77 -2.24
N THR A 88 -4.37 9.45 -1.13
CA THR A 88 -5.78 9.73 -0.83
C THR A 88 -5.99 11.18 -0.36
N ASP A 89 -6.68 11.43 0.73
CA ASP A 89 -6.70 12.72 1.42
C ASP A 89 -5.70 12.73 2.59
N MET A 90 -5.29 13.93 3.03
CA MET A 90 -4.28 14.08 4.08
C MET A 90 -4.70 13.52 5.44
N VAL A 91 -6.00 13.51 5.76
CA VAL A 91 -6.52 12.96 7.02
C VAL A 91 -6.40 11.45 7.02
N ASP A 92 -6.75 10.83 5.90
CA ASP A 92 -6.66 9.39 5.67
C ASP A 92 -5.19 8.91 5.67
N LEU A 93 -4.35 9.60 4.91
CA LEU A 93 -2.90 9.31 4.85
C LEU A 93 -2.23 9.39 6.22
N ARG A 94 -2.57 10.40 7.03
CA ARG A 94 -2.05 10.53 8.39
C ARG A 94 -2.57 9.42 9.31
N ALA A 95 -3.83 9.02 9.17
CA ALA A 95 -4.40 7.93 9.94
C ALA A 95 -3.71 6.58 9.61
N LYS A 96 -3.48 6.30 8.33
CA LYS A 96 -2.71 5.13 7.88
C LYS A 96 -1.30 5.12 8.46
N LEU A 97 -0.60 6.25 8.35
CA LEU A 97 0.77 6.38 8.87
C LEU A 97 0.83 6.15 10.38
N ASN A 98 -0.04 6.80 11.14
CA ASN A 98 -0.06 6.67 12.59
C ASN A 98 -0.35 5.22 13.02
N ALA A 99 -1.30 4.56 12.35
CA ALA A 99 -1.62 3.17 12.62
C ALA A 99 -0.44 2.23 12.29
N LEU A 100 0.25 2.46 11.16
CA LEU A 100 1.41 1.66 10.76
C LEU A 100 2.60 1.87 11.71
N VAL A 101 2.84 3.12 12.15
CA VAL A 101 3.87 3.45 13.16
C VAL A 101 3.58 2.75 14.49
N ALA A 102 2.33 2.79 14.95
CA ALA A 102 1.92 2.09 16.18
C ALA A 102 2.07 0.57 16.03
N PHE A 103 1.61 0.01 14.92
CA PHE A 103 1.70 -1.43 14.63
C PHE A 103 3.15 -1.92 14.54
N ARG A 104 4.09 -1.08 14.08
CA ARG A 104 5.53 -1.42 14.05
C ARG A 104 6.08 -1.79 15.42
N SER A 105 5.53 -1.25 16.50
CA SER A 105 5.96 -1.54 17.87
C SER A 105 5.39 -2.85 18.41
N GLU A 106 4.48 -3.50 17.70
CA GLU A 106 3.87 -4.76 18.11
C GLU A 106 4.73 -5.97 17.71
N ALA A 107 4.76 -7.01 18.54
CA ALA A 107 5.50 -8.25 18.26
C ALA A 107 5.03 -8.96 16.98
N ALA A 108 3.80 -8.70 16.52
CA ALA A 108 3.24 -9.27 15.31
C ALA A 108 3.76 -8.60 14.02
N PHE A 109 4.39 -7.42 14.11
CA PHE A 109 4.75 -6.62 12.94
C PHE A 109 5.80 -7.30 12.06
N GLU A 110 6.97 -7.62 12.62
CA GLU A 110 8.09 -8.17 11.85
C GLU A 110 7.74 -9.51 11.18
N PRO A 111 7.13 -10.49 11.91
CA PRO A 111 6.69 -11.73 11.26
C PRO A 111 5.67 -11.52 10.14
N LEU A 112 4.73 -10.58 10.34
CA LEU A 112 3.74 -10.24 9.32
C LEU A 112 4.39 -9.59 8.11
N ALA A 113 5.25 -8.60 8.32
CA ALA A 113 5.94 -7.88 7.25
C ALA A 113 6.78 -8.83 6.38
N GLU A 114 7.47 -9.80 6.99
CA GLU A 114 8.27 -10.79 6.30
C GLU A 114 7.43 -11.66 5.35
N VAL A 115 6.36 -12.28 5.87
CA VAL A 115 5.53 -13.20 5.07
C VAL A 115 4.79 -12.47 3.95
N PHE A 116 4.31 -11.25 4.20
CA PHE A 116 3.63 -10.45 3.18
C PHE A 116 4.59 -9.89 2.14
N LYS A 117 5.78 -9.45 2.53
CA LYS A 117 6.83 -9.06 1.59
C LYS A 117 7.18 -10.23 0.64
N ARG A 118 7.26 -11.44 1.18
CA ARG A 118 7.49 -12.65 0.37
C ARG A 118 6.32 -12.89 -0.59
N ALA A 119 5.07 -12.79 -0.12
CA ALA A 119 3.88 -12.96 -0.96
C ALA A 119 3.81 -11.91 -2.07
N ILE A 120 4.09 -10.63 -1.77
CA ILE A 120 4.13 -9.55 -2.77
C ILE A 120 5.22 -9.83 -3.81
N ASN A 121 6.43 -10.18 -3.39
CA ASN A 121 7.55 -10.41 -4.29
C ASN A 121 7.30 -11.57 -5.25
N ILE A 122 6.78 -12.70 -4.75
CA ILE A 122 6.53 -13.88 -5.59
C ILE A 122 5.38 -13.66 -6.57
N THR A 123 4.44 -12.76 -6.25
CA THR A 123 3.29 -12.43 -7.10
C THR A 123 3.48 -11.15 -7.91
N LYS A 124 4.66 -10.53 -7.87
CA LYS A 124 4.93 -9.23 -8.50
C LYS A 124 4.63 -9.22 -10.02
N THR A 125 5.00 -10.28 -10.70
CA THR A 125 4.80 -10.43 -12.16
C THR A 125 3.55 -11.23 -12.52
N TYR A 126 2.79 -11.67 -11.52
CA TYR A 126 1.58 -12.44 -11.78
C TYR A 126 0.45 -11.53 -12.28
N ALA A 127 0.02 -11.78 -13.53
CA ALA A 127 -1.07 -11.06 -14.21
C ALA A 127 -2.27 -11.98 -14.53
N GLY A 128 -2.29 -13.19 -13.96
CA GLY A 128 -3.35 -14.16 -14.16
C GLY A 128 -4.63 -13.84 -13.37
N PRO A 129 -5.68 -14.66 -13.54
CA PRO A 129 -6.94 -14.52 -12.82
C PRO A 129 -6.76 -14.56 -11.30
N LEU A 130 -7.54 -13.78 -10.56
CA LEU A 130 -7.54 -13.79 -9.08
C LEU A 130 -8.49 -14.85 -8.49
N ALA A 131 -9.28 -15.53 -9.33
CA ALA A 131 -10.17 -16.60 -8.90
C ALA A 131 -9.34 -17.80 -8.40
N VAL A 132 -9.65 -18.26 -7.18
CA VAL A 132 -9.03 -19.42 -6.55
C VAL A 132 -9.97 -20.60 -6.65
N SER A 133 -9.46 -21.76 -7.12
CA SER A 133 -10.20 -23.00 -7.32
C SER A 133 -9.83 -24.00 -6.23
N GLU A 134 -10.76 -24.29 -5.31
CA GLU A 134 -10.55 -25.25 -4.21
C GLU A 134 -10.21 -26.68 -4.68
N PRO A 135 -10.78 -27.19 -5.79
CA PRO A 135 -10.40 -28.50 -6.32
C PRO A 135 -8.93 -28.64 -6.73
N LEU A 136 -8.21 -27.53 -6.92
CA LEU A 136 -6.78 -27.52 -7.23
C LEU A 136 -5.88 -27.48 -5.99
N PHE A 137 -6.45 -27.52 -4.79
CA PHE A 137 -5.67 -27.58 -3.55
C PHE A 137 -5.14 -28.99 -3.30
N GLU A 138 -3.85 -29.10 -3.15
CA GLU A 138 -3.14 -30.36 -2.84
C GLU A 138 -2.82 -30.49 -1.35
N HIS A 139 -2.75 -29.33 -0.62
CA HIS A 139 -2.36 -29.26 0.80
C HIS A 139 -3.47 -28.65 1.66
N ASP A 140 -3.54 -29.05 2.91
CA ASP A 140 -4.50 -28.49 3.88
C ASP A 140 -4.19 -27.04 4.22
N GLU A 141 -2.91 -26.64 4.13
CA GLU A 141 -2.46 -25.28 4.34
C GLU A 141 -3.03 -24.31 3.27
N GLU A 142 -3.23 -24.78 2.03
CA GLU A 142 -3.89 -24.00 0.97
C GLU A 142 -5.36 -23.72 1.34
N ARG A 143 -6.07 -24.77 1.82
CA ARG A 143 -7.48 -24.67 2.26
C ARG A 143 -7.63 -23.75 3.46
N ALA A 144 -6.78 -23.95 4.48
CA ALA A 144 -6.78 -23.16 5.71
C ALA A 144 -6.53 -21.68 5.42
N LEU A 145 -5.52 -21.37 4.60
CA LEU A 145 -5.18 -20.01 4.23
C LEU A 145 -6.27 -19.36 3.40
N HIS A 146 -6.84 -20.07 2.41
CA HIS A 146 -7.93 -19.57 1.57
C HIS A 146 -9.17 -19.22 2.40
N LYS A 147 -9.59 -20.11 3.30
CA LYS A 147 -10.72 -19.89 4.21
C LYS A 147 -10.49 -18.65 5.08
N ALA A 148 -9.36 -18.59 5.77
CA ALA A 148 -9.04 -17.48 6.67
C ALA A 148 -8.92 -16.15 5.90
N ALA A 149 -8.31 -16.12 4.71
CA ALA A 149 -8.20 -14.93 3.88
C ALA A 149 -9.59 -14.38 3.48
N ARG A 150 -10.54 -15.25 3.13
CA ARG A 150 -11.92 -14.85 2.83
C ARG A 150 -12.64 -14.25 4.04
N GLU A 151 -12.47 -14.85 5.22
CA GLU A 151 -13.08 -14.37 6.46
C GLU A 151 -12.50 -13.01 6.88
N VAL A 152 -11.19 -12.84 6.77
CA VAL A 152 -10.48 -11.61 7.15
C VAL A 152 -10.72 -10.50 6.15
N SER A 153 -10.82 -10.80 4.85
CA SER A 153 -10.93 -9.77 3.80
C SER A 153 -12.09 -8.80 4.01
N GLY A 154 -13.26 -9.31 4.37
CA GLY A 154 -14.43 -8.47 4.64
C GLY A 154 -14.24 -7.55 5.85
N ARG A 155 -13.62 -8.06 6.92
CA ARG A 155 -13.33 -7.27 8.14
C ARG A 155 -12.28 -6.21 7.88
N VAL A 156 -11.21 -6.56 7.17
CA VAL A 156 -10.16 -5.60 6.76
C VAL A 156 -10.74 -4.51 5.87
N ALA A 157 -11.53 -4.87 4.86
CA ALA A 157 -12.15 -3.90 3.96
C ALA A 157 -13.09 -2.94 4.70
N SER A 158 -13.92 -3.46 5.63
CA SER A 158 -14.79 -2.63 6.46
C SER A 158 -13.99 -1.70 7.37
N ALA A 159 -13.00 -2.22 8.08
CA ALA A 159 -12.16 -1.42 8.97
C ALA A 159 -11.40 -0.33 8.21
N ALA A 160 -10.82 -0.65 7.04
CA ALA A 160 -10.11 0.31 6.20
C ALA A 160 -11.05 1.40 5.65
N LYS A 161 -12.27 1.02 5.21
CA LYS A 161 -13.29 1.98 4.73
C LYS A 161 -13.67 2.99 5.80
N ASP A 162 -13.75 2.55 7.06
CA ASP A 162 -14.12 3.37 8.20
C ASP A 162 -12.90 4.11 8.82
N GLY A 163 -11.70 3.95 8.26
CA GLY A 163 -10.46 4.54 8.76
C GLY A 163 -9.95 3.91 10.05
N ARG A 164 -10.46 2.72 10.42
CA ARG A 164 -10.06 1.95 11.62
C ARG A 164 -8.84 1.07 11.31
N TYR A 165 -7.74 1.72 10.90
CA TYR A 165 -6.52 1.03 10.45
C TYR A 165 -5.85 0.13 11.49
N PRO A 166 -5.82 0.47 12.81
CA PRO A 166 -5.32 -0.46 13.83
C PRO A 166 -6.07 -1.79 13.83
N GLU A 167 -7.40 -1.77 13.68
CA GLU A 167 -8.20 -2.99 13.58
C GLU A 167 -7.89 -3.76 12.30
N ALA A 168 -7.72 -3.06 11.17
CA ALA A 168 -7.34 -3.69 9.91
C ALA A 168 -6.01 -4.43 10.05
N PHE A 169 -4.98 -3.83 10.65
CA PHE A 169 -3.70 -4.48 10.90
C PHE A 169 -3.83 -5.68 11.86
N GLY A 170 -4.63 -5.57 12.92
CA GLY A 170 -4.89 -6.68 13.83
C GLY A 170 -5.55 -7.88 13.15
N GLU A 171 -6.53 -7.63 12.26
CA GLU A 171 -7.15 -8.71 11.46
C GLU A 171 -6.16 -9.35 10.48
N MET A 172 -5.31 -8.55 9.83
CA MET A 172 -4.28 -9.05 8.94
C MET A 172 -3.22 -9.87 9.69
N ALA A 173 -2.86 -9.46 10.92
CA ALA A 173 -1.89 -10.20 11.75
C ALA A 173 -2.33 -11.64 12.05
N ARG A 174 -3.63 -11.91 12.11
CA ARG A 174 -4.17 -13.27 12.28
C ARG A 174 -3.83 -14.23 11.13
N LEU A 175 -3.49 -13.68 9.94
CA LEU A 175 -3.10 -14.49 8.79
C LEU A 175 -1.64 -14.95 8.85
N GLN A 176 -0.79 -14.30 9.65
CA GLN A 176 0.64 -14.56 9.68
C GLN A 176 0.99 -16.04 9.90
N PRO A 177 0.46 -16.76 10.92
CA PRO A 177 0.83 -18.17 11.13
C PRO A 177 0.39 -19.07 9.96
N LEU A 178 -0.76 -18.75 9.33
CA LEU A 178 -1.26 -19.54 8.20
C LEU A 178 -0.44 -19.31 6.94
N VAL A 179 0.01 -18.06 6.69
CA VAL A 179 0.91 -17.75 5.58
C VAL A 179 2.28 -18.39 5.79
N SER A 180 2.79 -18.39 7.02
CA SER A 180 4.05 -19.10 7.35
C SER A 180 3.92 -20.60 7.08
N ALA A 181 2.89 -21.26 7.61
CA ALA A 181 2.65 -22.69 7.38
C ALA A 181 2.49 -23.01 5.87
N PHE A 182 1.79 -22.16 5.13
CA PHE A 182 1.69 -22.30 3.68
C PHE A 182 3.06 -22.25 3.00
N PHE A 183 3.93 -21.29 3.33
CA PHE A 183 5.25 -21.20 2.72
C PHE A 183 6.22 -22.31 3.15
N GLU A 184 5.99 -22.94 4.29
CA GLU A 184 6.77 -24.10 4.77
C GLU A 184 6.39 -25.40 4.06
N LYS A 185 5.11 -25.58 3.77
CA LYS A 185 4.57 -26.86 3.29
C LYS A 185 4.28 -26.87 1.79
N VAL A 186 4.03 -25.70 1.18
CA VAL A 186 3.53 -25.59 -0.18
C VAL A 186 4.61 -25.03 -1.12
N LEU A 187 4.97 -25.82 -2.14
CA LEU A 187 5.84 -25.35 -3.22
C LEU A 187 5.02 -24.46 -4.18
N VAL A 188 5.09 -23.12 -3.98
CA VAL A 188 4.30 -22.16 -4.78
C VAL A 188 4.51 -22.36 -6.28
N MET A 189 5.77 -22.52 -6.71
CA MET A 189 6.14 -22.68 -8.13
C MET A 189 6.05 -24.15 -8.55
N ALA A 190 4.85 -24.75 -8.40
CA ALA A 190 4.56 -26.10 -8.83
C ALA A 190 4.83 -26.32 -10.33
N LYS A 191 5.15 -27.56 -10.73
CA LYS A 191 5.34 -27.92 -12.15
C LYS A 191 4.04 -27.81 -12.93
N ASP A 192 2.92 -28.26 -12.35
CA ASP A 192 1.60 -28.08 -12.93
C ASP A 192 1.24 -26.59 -12.96
N GLU A 193 0.94 -26.12 -14.15
CA GLU A 193 0.65 -24.70 -14.39
C GLU A 193 -0.65 -24.25 -13.72
N LYS A 194 -1.68 -25.11 -13.69
CA LYS A 194 -2.97 -24.77 -13.07
C LYS A 194 -2.84 -24.65 -11.57
N VAL A 195 -2.12 -25.59 -10.94
CA VAL A 195 -1.83 -25.57 -9.50
C VAL A 195 -0.96 -24.35 -9.15
N ARG A 196 0.08 -24.08 -9.92
CA ARG A 196 0.94 -22.92 -9.75
C ARG A 196 0.15 -21.60 -9.82
N ASN A 197 -0.68 -21.42 -10.86
CA ASN A 197 -1.47 -20.21 -11.03
C ASN A 197 -2.50 -20.05 -9.91
N ASN A 198 -3.10 -21.14 -9.43
CA ASN A 198 -4.01 -21.13 -8.28
C ASN A 198 -3.34 -20.66 -7.00
N ARG A 199 -2.11 -21.13 -6.71
CA ARG A 199 -1.28 -20.70 -5.58
C ARG A 199 -0.88 -19.23 -5.68
N LEU A 200 -0.50 -18.78 -6.87
CA LEU A 200 -0.19 -17.37 -7.12
C LEU A 200 -1.42 -16.48 -6.97
N ALA A 201 -2.59 -16.91 -7.43
CA ALA A 201 -3.86 -16.19 -7.22
C ALA A 201 -4.20 -16.06 -5.73
N LEU A 202 -4.04 -17.12 -4.95
CA LEU A 202 -4.26 -17.10 -3.49
C LEU A 202 -3.33 -16.07 -2.81
N LEU A 203 -2.03 -16.10 -3.09
CA LEU A 203 -1.06 -15.15 -2.55
C LEU A 203 -1.28 -13.71 -3.05
N LYS A 204 -1.72 -13.54 -4.30
CA LYS A 204 -2.04 -12.22 -4.84
C LYS A 204 -3.25 -11.60 -4.15
N ASN A 205 -4.27 -12.38 -3.85
CA ASN A 205 -5.43 -11.94 -3.07
C ASN A 205 -5.02 -11.48 -1.67
N LEU A 206 -4.10 -12.20 -1.01
CA LEU A 206 -3.53 -11.78 0.26
C LEU A 206 -2.80 -10.44 0.14
N SER A 207 -1.94 -10.29 -0.85
CA SER A 207 -1.20 -9.05 -1.10
C SER A 207 -2.14 -7.85 -1.29
N ASN A 208 -3.28 -8.08 -1.95
CA ASN A 208 -4.28 -7.05 -2.19
C ASN A 208 -5.00 -6.55 -0.93
N LEU A 209 -4.99 -7.31 0.18
CA LEU A 209 -5.57 -6.86 1.45
C LEU A 209 -4.88 -5.59 1.98
N PHE A 210 -3.59 -5.43 1.72
CA PHE A 210 -2.80 -4.27 2.15
C PHE A 210 -2.74 -3.14 1.11
N ALA A 211 -3.08 -3.42 -0.15
CA ALA A 211 -2.79 -2.52 -1.28
C ALA A 211 -3.36 -1.10 -1.10
N GLY A 212 -4.47 -0.95 -0.35
CA GLY A 212 -5.06 0.36 -0.06
C GLY A 212 -4.62 1.00 1.26
N VAL A 213 -3.79 0.34 2.07
CA VAL A 213 -3.36 0.82 3.39
C VAL A 213 -1.88 1.12 3.42
N ALA A 214 -1.04 0.15 3.08
CA ALA A 214 0.41 0.29 3.02
C ALA A 214 1.03 -0.74 2.05
N ASP A 215 2.07 -0.36 1.33
CA ASP A 215 2.86 -1.29 0.52
C ASP A 215 3.96 -1.95 1.38
N PHE A 216 3.68 -3.14 1.88
CA PHE A 216 4.62 -3.88 2.72
C PHE A 216 5.91 -4.30 1.99
N SER A 217 5.98 -4.23 0.66
CA SER A 217 7.24 -4.45 -0.05
C SER A 217 8.28 -3.35 0.24
N ARG A 218 7.81 -2.17 0.69
CA ARG A 218 8.64 -1.01 1.04
C ARG A 218 9.11 -1.02 2.49
N VAL A 219 8.44 -1.78 3.34
CA VAL A 219 8.81 -1.88 4.75
C VAL A 219 10.15 -2.63 4.85
N GLY A 220 11.19 -1.94 5.30
CA GLY A 220 12.49 -2.52 5.57
C GLY A 220 12.50 -3.23 6.92
N ALA A 221 13.36 -4.25 7.10
CA ALA A 221 13.76 -4.64 8.43
C ALA A 221 14.45 -3.42 9.06
N GLY A 222 13.80 -2.82 10.05
CA GLY A 222 14.31 -1.61 10.67
C GLY A 222 15.70 -1.86 11.23
N LYS A 223 16.72 -1.29 10.59
CA LYS A 223 17.91 -0.94 11.33
C LYS A 223 17.52 0.25 12.20
N ALA A 224 17.40 -0.04 13.49
CA ALA A 224 17.34 0.98 14.52
C ALA A 224 18.52 1.92 14.40
#